data_3ed13ba03eaaa0e4aa019a9e37c3353a
#
_entry.id   3ed13ba03eaaa0e4aa019a9e37c3353a
#
_cell.length_a   1.000
_cell.length_b   1.000
_cell.length_c   1.000
_cell.angle_alpha   90.00
_cell.angle_beta   90.00
_cell.angle_gamma   90.00
#
_symmetry.space_group_name_H-M   'P 1'
#
loop_
_entity.id
_entity.type
_entity.pdbx_description
1 polymer ?
#
loop_
_entity_poly.entity_id
_entity_poly.type
_entity_poly.pdbx_seq_one_letter_code
_entity_poly.pdbx_strand_id
1 'polypeptide(L)'
;LNPTNNGLTSYSCRGKGSTLTVKPDFVHIGGLGYIDPEIGTGLYSVDNNSNITYNCGTSFSAPLVAKTMALVEKQIEGIVSRETLIALMVQNSHIPYAFDRPEYRTMLKELIGYGMPTSAHKILNGDEHSINLVFASRIKPKKEMVFEFMWPQCLIRNNKCYGDVKITLVSTPTIDYNYGDEMIRGNLNVTLSQTKDNGTSQYYLKPLYKDEAVREHGEYEWQLINENMKWQPIKVYHKEFKRGTTHYSPWKLRVSREDRDFNVVDNEGIPFTIIMTISDTSLEA
;
A
#
# COMPACT_ATOMS: atom_id res chain seq x y z
N LEU A 1 16.12 -0.12 10.43
CA LEU A 1 17.10 0.51 9.52
C LEU A 1 18.26 1.14 10.30
N ASN A 2 19.38 1.26 9.65
CA ASN A 2 20.56 1.95 10.07
C ASN A 2 20.32 3.49 10.05
N PRO A 3 20.58 4.24 11.15
CA PRO A 3 20.36 5.67 11.19
C PRO A 3 21.30 6.48 10.27
N THR A 4 22.45 5.93 9.88
CA THR A 4 23.46 6.66 9.09
C THR A 4 23.13 6.67 7.59
N ASN A 5 22.68 5.56 7.04
CA ASN A 5 22.46 5.41 5.59
C ASN A 5 21.09 4.83 5.23
N ASN A 6 20.20 4.63 6.21
CA ASN A 6 18.89 3.98 6.04
C ASN A 6 18.95 2.56 5.44
N GLY A 7 20.10 1.92 5.45
CA GLY A 7 20.26 0.53 5.00
C GLY A 7 19.72 -0.48 6.00
N LEU A 8 19.68 -1.75 5.61
CA LEU A 8 19.27 -2.85 6.47
C LEU A 8 20.34 -3.09 7.55
N THR A 9 19.89 -3.32 8.78
CA THR A 9 20.77 -3.71 9.88
C THR A 9 20.94 -5.24 9.93
N SER A 10 22.06 -5.72 10.43
CA SER A 10 22.38 -7.15 10.48
C SER A 10 21.41 -7.98 11.32
N TYR A 11 20.76 -7.37 12.29
CA TYR A 11 19.78 -8.03 13.16
C TYR A 11 18.34 -8.00 12.59
N SER A 12 18.12 -7.30 11.47
CA SER A 12 16.79 -7.24 10.88
C SER A 12 16.48 -8.52 10.15
N CYS A 13 15.44 -9.22 10.59
CA CYS A 13 14.92 -10.36 9.86
C CYS A 13 14.22 -9.88 8.60
N ARG A 14 14.44 -10.59 7.52
CA ARG A 14 13.62 -10.53 6.32
C ARG A 14 12.65 -11.69 6.33
N GLY A 15 11.51 -11.50 5.74
CA GLY A 15 10.57 -12.59 5.71
C GLY A 15 9.77 -12.56 4.44
N LYS A 16 9.25 -13.75 4.16
CA LYS A 16 7.83 -13.81 3.80
C LYS A 16 7.15 -14.14 5.11
N GLY A 17 5.97 -13.57 5.37
CA GLY A 17 5.07 -14.13 6.36
C GLY A 17 4.67 -15.54 5.95
N SER A 18 3.38 -15.86 5.92
CA SER A 18 2.92 -16.96 5.05
C SER A 18 3.26 -16.58 3.60
N THR A 19 3.34 -17.55 2.69
CA THR A 19 3.62 -17.33 1.25
C THR A 19 2.75 -16.25 0.61
N LEU A 20 1.68 -15.84 1.26
CA LEU A 20 0.65 -14.93 0.78
C LEU A 20 0.70 -13.54 1.41
N THR A 21 1.58 -13.24 2.37
CA THR A 21 1.59 -11.93 3.03
C THR A 21 2.96 -11.29 2.99
N VAL A 22 2.98 -10.01 2.62
CA VAL A 22 4.19 -9.18 2.72
C VAL A 22 4.53 -8.97 4.18
N LYS A 23 5.77 -9.32 4.57
CA LYS A 23 6.35 -9.05 5.88
C LYS A 23 7.84 -8.72 5.71
N PRO A 24 8.37 -7.74 6.45
CA PRO A 24 7.66 -6.84 7.39
C PRO A 24 6.61 -5.98 6.68
N ASP A 25 5.65 -5.37 7.41
CA ASP A 25 4.73 -4.39 6.80
C ASP A 25 5.47 -3.07 6.51
N PHE A 26 6.27 -2.61 7.50
CA PHE A 26 7.02 -1.35 7.43
C PHE A 26 8.42 -1.52 7.99
N VAL A 27 9.28 -0.55 7.68
CA VAL A 27 10.58 -0.38 8.30
C VAL A 27 10.68 0.98 8.99
N HIS A 28 11.55 1.06 9.99
CA HIS A 28 11.90 2.30 10.65
C HIS A 28 13.33 2.21 11.20
N ILE A 29 13.91 3.33 11.61
CA ILE A 29 15.23 3.36 12.21
C ILE A 29 15.22 2.54 13.49
N GLY A 30 16.21 1.70 13.71
CA GLY A 30 16.34 0.80 14.86
C GLY A 30 17.75 0.74 15.46
N GLY A 31 18.69 1.55 14.95
CA GLY A 31 20.10 1.52 15.35
C GLY A 31 20.96 0.53 14.58
N LEU A 32 22.27 0.53 14.78
CA LEU A 32 23.26 -0.21 13.99
C LEU A 32 23.54 -1.65 14.48
N GLY A 33 23.04 -2.05 15.62
CA GLY A 33 23.34 -3.37 16.20
C GLY A 33 24.52 -3.35 17.17
N TYR A 34 25.23 -2.24 17.28
CA TYR A 34 26.16 -1.91 18.36
C TYR A 34 25.87 -0.50 18.85
N ILE A 35 26.26 -0.23 20.07
CA ILE A 35 25.97 1.05 20.73
C ILE A 35 27.27 1.86 20.78
N ASP A 36 27.25 3.00 20.09
CA ASP A 36 28.29 4.00 20.14
C ASP A 36 27.65 5.38 20.29
N PRO A 37 27.68 5.93 21.53
CA PRO A 37 27.06 7.22 21.81
C PRO A 37 27.67 8.38 21.02
N GLU A 38 28.97 8.34 20.71
CA GLU A 38 29.68 9.41 20.00
C GLU A 38 29.27 9.47 18.51
N ILE A 39 28.98 8.31 17.92
CA ILE A 39 28.58 8.21 16.50
C ILE A 39 27.04 8.24 16.36
N GLY A 40 26.28 8.14 17.44
CA GLY A 40 24.81 8.12 17.39
C GLY A 40 24.24 6.85 16.75
N THR A 41 24.84 5.69 17.00
CA THR A 41 24.48 4.40 16.38
C THR A 41 23.24 3.75 16.96
N GLY A 42 22.81 4.18 18.16
CA GLY A 42 21.63 3.68 18.86
C GLY A 42 20.46 4.67 18.86
N LEU A 43 19.32 4.21 19.35
CA LEU A 43 18.18 5.05 19.67
C LEU A 43 18.26 5.50 21.14
N TYR A 44 18.05 6.78 21.36
CA TYR A 44 17.97 7.35 22.70
C TYR A 44 16.69 6.90 23.41
N SER A 45 16.82 6.52 24.67
CA SER A 45 15.71 6.13 25.53
C SER A 45 16.03 6.57 26.97
N VAL A 46 15.12 6.27 27.88
CA VAL A 46 15.30 6.51 29.34
C VAL A 46 15.17 5.15 30.01
N ASP A 47 16.13 4.83 30.89
CA ASP A 47 16.08 3.63 31.72
C ASP A 47 15.13 3.79 32.93
N ASN A 48 14.97 2.74 33.73
CA ASN A 48 14.13 2.74 34.91
C ASN A 48 14.66 3.64 36.04
N ASN A 49 15.91 4.12 35.94
CA ASN A 49 16.54 5.06 36.88
C ASN A 49 16.52 6.51 36.35
N SER A 50 15.76 6.77 35.28
CA SER A 50 15.68 8.08 34.60
C SER A 50 16.98 8.54 33.95
N ASN A 51 17.93 7.65 33.69
CA ASN A 51 19.13 7.97 32.96
C ASN A 51 18.89 7.84 31.44
N ILE A 52 19.58 8.69 30.66
CA ILE A 52 19.61 8.54 29.23
C ILE A 52 20.36 7.25 28.86
N THR A 53 19.75 6.42 28.10
CA THR A 53 20.33 5.17 27.59
C THR A 53 20.20 5.10 26.07
N TYR A 54 21.00 4.21 25.48
CA TYR A 54 21.01 3.97 24.02
C TYR A 54 20.74 2.50 23.76
N ASN A 55 19.91 2.21 22.78
CA ASN A 55 19.65 0.83 22.44
C ASN A 55 19.40 0.67 20.93
N CYS A 56 19.45 -0.57 20.43
CA CYS A 56 19.19 -0.91 19.03
C CYS A 56 18.39 -2.19 18.95
N GLY A 57 17.61 -2.31 17.88
CA GLY A 57 16.79 -3.49 17.60
C GLY A 57 15.49 -3.16 16.88
N THR A 58 14.88 -4.16 16.27
CA THR A 58 13.55 -4.04 15.66
C THR A 58 12.47 -3.75 16.70
N SER A 59 12.68 -4.15 17.96
CA SER A 59 11.80 -3.83 19.11
C SER A 59 11.69 -2.34 19.39
N PHE A 60 12.64 -1.53 18.93
CA PHE A 60 12.61 -0.07 19.03
C PHE A 60 12.05 0.59 17.77
N SER A 61 12.15 -0.06 16.61
CA SER A 61 11.56 0.41 15.35
C SER A 61 10.03 0.29 15.36
N ALA A 62 9.49 -0.82 15.86
CA ALA A 62 8.06 -1.10 15.84
C ALA A 62 7.24 -0.05 16.62
N PRO A 63 7.63 0.39 17.82
CA PRO A 63 6.94 1.47 18.56
C PRO A 63 6.95 2.81 17.81
N LEU A 64 7.97 3.11 17.01
CA LEU A 64 8.03 4.35 16.23
C LEU A 64 6.98 4.36 15.12
N VAL A 65 6.78 3.23 14.45
CA VAL A 65 5.70 3.07 13.47
C VAL A 65 4.33 3.13 14.15
N ALA A 66 4.17 2.42 15.28
CA ALA A 66 2.94 2.45 16.07
C ALA A 66 2.59 3.86 16.55
N LYS A 67 3.59 4.63 17.04
CA LYS A 67 3.43 6.04 17.42
C LYS A 67 2.93 6.88 16.25
N THR A 68 3.51 6.72 15.06
CA THR A 68 3.07 7.46 13.88
C THR A 68 1.62 7.17 13.56
N MET A 69 1.22 5.89 13.58
CA MET A 69 -0.17 5.47 13.35
C MET A 69 -1.13 6.05 14.41
N ALA A 70 -0.77 5.99 15.68
CA ALA A 70 -1.57 6.55 16.77
C ALA A 70 -1.72 8.08 16.67
N LEU A 71 -0.67 8.79 16.22
CA LEU A 71 -0.75 10.22 15.97
C LEU A 71 -1.66 10.57 14.78
N VAL A 72 -1.65 9.75 13.73
CA VAL A 72 -2.58 9.90 12.60
C VAL A 72 -4.01 9.69 13.07
N GLU A 73 -4.29 8.60 13.78
CA GLU A 73 -5.62 8.33 14.34
C GLU A 73 -6.13 9.46 15.24
N LYS A 74 -5.29 9.94 16.14
CA LYS A 74 -5.66 11.01 17.09
C LYS A 74 -6.04 12.34 16.41
N GLN A 75 -5.47 12.63 15.24
CA GLN A 75 -5.67 13.90 14.55
C GLN A 75 -6.86 13.85 13.56
N ILE A 76 -7.37 12.67 13.25
CA ILE A 76 -8.57 12.53 12.42
C ILE A 76 -9.80 12.64 13.31
N GLU A 77 -10.72 13.52 12.95
CA GLU A 77 -12.00 13.63 13.63
C GLU A 77 -12.91 12.45 13.29
N GLY A 78 -13.50 11.83 14.31
CA GLY A 78 -14.42 10.69 14.16
C GLY A 78 -13.75 9.32 14.27
N ILE A 79 -14.52 8.28 13.92
CA ILE A 79 -14.07 6.89 14.01
C ILE A 79 -13.39 6.51 12.70
N VAL A 80 -12.13 6.13 12.79
CA VAL A 80 -11.33 5.68 11.64
C VAL A 80 -11.20 4.15 11.69
N SER A 81 -11.44 3.50 10.56
CA SER A 81 -11.26 2.04 10.47
C SER A 81 -9.78 1.65 10.48
N ARG A 82 -9.50 0.42 10.92
CA ARG A 82 -8.15 -0.15 10.86
C ARG A 82 -7.61 -0.15 9.42
N GLU A 83 -8.44 -0.47 8.45
CA GLU A 83 -8.08 -0.48 7.03
C GLU A 83 -7.66 0.91 6.56
N THR A 84 -8.36 1.96 7.01
CA THR A 84 -8.03 3.35 6.67
C THR A 84 -6.69 3.78 7.25
N LEU A 85 -6.42 3.47 8.51
CA LEU A 85 -5.13 3.78 9.14
C LEU A 85 -3.98 3.09 8.42
N ILE A 86 -4.11 1.80 8.13
CA ILE A 86 -3.08 1.05 7.39
C ILE A 86 -2.92 1.62 5.99
N ALA A 87 -4.02 1.95 5.30
CA ALA A 87 -3.97 2.52 3.96
C ALA A 87 -3.25 3.87 3.93
N LEU A 88 -3.50 4.75 4.91
CA LEU A 88 -2.80 6.02 5.07
C LEU A 88 -1.30 5.83 5.29
N MET A 89 -0.92 4.89 6.13
CA MET A 89 0.48 4.57 6.38
C MET A 89 1.18 4.05 5.12
N VAL A 90 0.56 3.10 4.41
CA VAL A 90 1.11 2.51 3.17
C VAL A 90 1.17 3.53 2.04
N GLN A 91 0.11 4.33 1.86
CA GLN A 91 0.04 5.37 0.83
C GLN A 91 1.17 6.38 0.95
N ASN A 92 1.52 6.73 2.19
CA ASN A 92 2.52 7.74 2.52
C ASN A 92 3.86 7.16 2.98
N SER A 93 4.10 5.89 2.69
CA SER A 93 5.42 5.28 2.87
C SER A 93 6.28 5.48 1.63
N HIS A 94 7.58 5.60 1.84
CA HIS A 94 8.58 5.75 0.80
C HIS A 94 9.66 4.66 0.92
N ILE A 95 10.28 4.35 -0.21
CA ILE A 95 11.44 3.45 -0.26
C ILE A 95 12.65 4.25 0.22
N PRO A 96 13.35 3.84 1.29
CA PRO A 96 14.57 4.51 1.72
C PRO A 96 15.64 4.45 0.62
N TYR A 97 16.40 5.54 0.46
CA TYR A 97 17.38 5.71 -0.63
C TYR A 97 18.36 4.53 -0.77
N ALA A 98 18.76 3.90 0.34
CA ALA A 98 19.66 2.74 0.31
C ALA A 98 19.12 1.55 -0.51
N PHE A 99 17.80 1.48 -0.70
CA PHE A 99 17.11 0.41 -1.41
C PHE A 99 16.62 0.82 -2.80
N ASP A 100 16.79 2.08 -3.20
CA ASP A 100 16.43 2.56 -4.54
C ASP A 100 17.49 2.16 -5.56
N ARG A 101 17.67 0.84 -5.71
CA ARG A 101 18.62 0.21 -6.62
C ARG A 101 17.98 -0.97 -7.34
N PRO A 102 18.30 -1.20 -8.61
CA PRO A 102 17.75 -2.31 -9.40
C PRO A 102 17.91 -3.68 -8.74
N GLU A 103 19.02 -3.91 -8.03
CA GLU A 103 19.37 -5.18 -7.39
C GLU A 103 18.36 -5.59 -6.30
N TYR A 104 17.71 -4.62 -5.66
CA TYR A 104 16.75 -4.90 -4.59
C TYR A 104 15.32 -5.12 -5.07
N ARG A 105 14.99 -4.80 -6.33
CA ARG A 105 13.60 -4.80 -6.82
C ARG A 105 12.81 -6.06 -6.54
N THR A 106 13.42 -7.23 -6.72
CA THR A 106 12.78 -8.54 -6.51
C THR A 106 12.59 -8.89 -5.04
N MET A 107 13.46 -8.37 -4.17
CA MET A 107 13.47 -8.67 -2.72
C MET A 107 12.92 -7.52 -1.87
N LEU A 108 12.57 -6.40 -2.49
CA LEU A 108 12.24 -5.17 -1.78
C LEU A 108 11.16 -5.38 -0.73
N LYS A 109 10.08 -6.10 -1.08
CA LYS A 109 8.97 -6.38 -0.16
C LYS A 109 9.35 -7.30 1.00
N GLU A 110 10.31 -8.20 0.79
CA GLU A 110 10.81 -9.08 1.84
C GLU A 110 11.75 -8.35 2.82
N LEU A 111 12.41 -7.29 2.34
CA LEU A 111 13.37 -6.52 3.11
C LEU A 111 12.71 -5.36 3.88
N ILE A 112 11.82 -4.61 3.22
CA ILE A 112 11.28 -3.35 3.75
C ILE A 112 9.74 -3.25 3.71
N GLY A 113 9.05 -4.28 3.22
CA GLY A 113 7.60 -4.27 3.11
C GLY A 113 7.10 -3.15 2.19
N TYR A 114 6.24 -2.29 2.74
CA TYR A 114 5.73 -1.12 2.02
C TYR A 114 6.61 0.13 2.18
N GLY A 115 7.75 0.00 2.87
CA GLY A 115 8.72 1.07 3.07
C GLY A 115 8.66 1.73 4.45
N MET A 116 9.23 2.92 4.55
CA MET A 116 9.26 3.71 5.78
C MET A 116 8.13 4.74 5.75
N PRO A 117 7.22 4.73 6.73
CA PRO A 117 6.16 5.73 6.82
C PRO A 117 6.72 7.13 7.03
N THR A 118 6.10 8.13 6.43
CA THR A 118 6.40 9.54 6.72
C THR A 118 5.81 9.96 8.07
N SER A 119 6.07 11.19 8.51
CA SER A 119 5.49 11.71 9.75
C SER A 119 3.98 11.85 9.66
N ALA A 120 3.26 11.74 10.79
CA ALA A 120 1.82 11.90 10.86
C ALA A 120 1.35 13.23 10.26
N HIS A 121 2.09 14.32 10.46
CA HIS A 121 1.80 15.62 9.89
C HIS A 121 1.80 15.59 8.34
N LYS A 122 2.80 14.96 7.72
CA LYS A 122 2.85 14.83 6.25
C LYS A 122 1.73 13.93 5.71
N ILE A 123 1.38 12.87 6.44
CA ILE A 123 0.28 11.97 6.07
C ILE A 123 -1.06 12.71 5.99
N LEU A 124 -1.31 13.62 6.92
CA LEU A 124 -2.61 14.30 7.05
C LEU A 124 -2.72 15.58 6.24
N ASN A 125 -1.65 16.34 6.13
CA ASN A 125 -1.69 17.61 5.40
C ASN A 125 -1.50 17.45 3.90
N GLY A 126 -1.03 16.27 3.44
CA GLY A 126 -0.80 16.03 2.03
C GLY A 126 0.28 16.94 1.42
N ASP A 127 0.12 17.20 0.14
CA ASP A 127 0.99 18.00 -0.71
C ASP A 127 0.11 18.95 -1.54
N GLU A 128 0.56 20.18 -1.78
CA GLU A 128 -0.13 21.18 -2.58
C GLU A 128 -0.36 20.76 -4.04
N HIS A 129 0.45 19.79 -4.51
CA HIS A 129 0.41 19.27 -5.88
C HIS A 129 -0.33 17.93 -6.00
N SER A 130 -1.05 17.51 -4.98
CA SER A 130 -1.75 16.24 -4.97
C SER A 130 -3.17 16.32 -4.42
N ILE A 131 -4.03 15.46 -4.94
CA ILE A 131 -5.40 15.27 -4.46
C ILE A 131 -5.54 13.84 -3.97
N ASN A 132 -6.03 13.68 -2.74
CA ASN A 132 -6.31 12.40 -2.13
C ASN A 132 -7.81 12.12 -2.10
N LEU A 133 -8.21 10.98 -2.64
CA LEU A 133 -9.57 10.46 -2.55
C LEU A 133 -9.56 9.21 -1.65
N VAL A 134 -10.46 9.17 -0.68
CA VAL A 134 -10.58 8.07 0.27
C VAL A 134 -11.96 7.43 0.12
N PHE A 135 -11.98 6.11 -0.12
CA PHE A 135 -13.19 5.32 -0.24
C PHE A 135 -13.12 4.16 0.75
N ALA A 136 -14.02 4.15 1.71
CA ALA A 136 -14.12 3.08 2.71
C ALA A 136 -15.51 2.45 2.66
N SER A 137 -15.59 1.12 2.64
CA SER A 137 -16.85 0.39 2.59
C SER A 137 -16.66 -1.09 2.91
N ARG A 138 -17.71 -1.88 2.72
CA ARG A 138 -17.71 -3.35 2.82
C ARG A 138 -18.32 -3.93 1.55
N ILE A 139 -17.69 -4.98 1.01
CA ILE A 139 -18.13 -5.63 -0.23
C ILE A 139 -18.59 -7.07 0.03
N LYS A 140 -19.84 -7.37 -0.33
CA LYS A 140 -20.43 -8.71 -0.21
C LYS A 140 -19.97 -9.63 -1.35
N PRO A 141 -20.11 -10.97 -1.18
CA PRO A 141 -19.80 -11.92 -2.24
C PRO A 141 -20.56 -11.61 -3.53
N LYS A 142 -19.90 -11.84 -4.68
CA LYS A 142 -20.49 -11.64 -6.03
C LYS A 142 -20.98 -10.21 -6.29
N LYS A 143 -20.45 -9.21 -5.57
CA LYS A 143 -20.75 -7.79 -5.77
C LYS A 143 -19.52 -7.06 -6.25
N GLU A 144 -19.77 -5.98 -6.98
CA GLU A 144 -18.78 -4.97 -7.36
C GLU A 144 -19.24 -3.62 -6.83
N MET A 145 -18.28 -2.76 -6.53
CA MET A 145 -18.53 -1.36 -6.17
C MET A 145 -17.82 -0.46 -7.16
N VAL A 146 -18.51 0.57 -7.61
CA VAL A 146 -17.98 1.55 -8.56
C VAL A 146 -18.07 2.93 -7.94
N PHE A 147 -16.94 3.61 -7.88
CA PHE A 147 -16.83 5.00 -7.47
C PHE A 147 -16.53 5.84 -8.71
N GLU A 148 -17.42 6.76 -9.04
CA GLU A 148 -17.23 7.69 -10.16
C GLU A 148 -16.66 9.00 -9.64
N PHE A 149 -15.67 9.54 -10.35
CA PHE A 149 -15.04 10.81 -10.01
C PHE A 149 -14.59 11.56 -11.27
N MET A 150 -14.41 12.88 -11.13
CA MET A 150 -13.84 13.70 -12.18
C MET A 150 -12.34 13.83 -11.99
N TRP A 151 -11.60 13.79 -13.10
CA TRP A 151 -10.17 14.10 -13.05
C TRP A 151 -9.96 15.55 -12.62
N PRO A 152 -8.91 15.87 -11.82
CA PRO A 152 -8.63 17.24 -11.43
C PRO A 152 -8.50 18.15 -12.66
N GLN A 153 -9.23 19.25 -12.68
CA GLN A 153 -9.29 20.14 -13.85
C GLN A 153 -7.94 20.75 -14.20
N CYS A 154 -7.10 21.04 -13.19
CA CYS A 154 -5.73 21.53 -13.36
C CYS A 154 -4.81 20.54 -14.12
N LEU A 155 -5.14 19.25 -14.07
CA LEU A 155 -4.41 18.18 -14.76
C LEU A 155 -5.02 17.79 -16.11
N ILE A 156 -6.00 18.54 -16.61
CA ILE A 156 -6.58 18.35 -17.94
C ILE A 156 -6.05 19.43 -18.87
N ARG A 157 -5.32 19.03 -19.91
CA ARG A 157 -4.76 19.92 -20.92
C ARG A 157 -5.06 19.35 -22.31
N ASN A 158 -5.61 20.17 -23.21
CA ASN A 158 -5.97 19.75 -24.60
C ASN A 158 -6.79 18.45 -24.65
N ASN A 159 -7.81 18.35 -23.81
CA ASN A 159 -8.67 17.16 -23.66
C ASN A 159 -7.91 15.86 -23.29
N LYS A 160 -6.79 15.99 -22.58
CA LYS A 160 -6.01 14.88 -22.05
C LYS A 160 -5.80 15.02 -20.55
N CYS A 161 -5.95 13.92 -19.82
CA CYS A 161 -5.64 13.80 -18.40
C CYS A 161 -4.17 13.45 -18.22
N TYR A 162 -3.46 14.23 -17.42
CA TYR A 162 -2.06 14.03 -17.02
C TYR A 162 -1.98 13.72 -15.53
N GLY A 163 -0.80 13.37 -15.07
CA GLY A 163 -0.48 13.17 -13.66
C GLY A 163 -0.04 11.76 -13.35
N ASP A 164 0.29 11.55 -12.09
CA ASP A 164 0.65 10.27 -11.51
C ASP A 164 -0.42 9.77 -10.55
N VAL A 165 -0.79 8.51 -10.65
CA VAL A 165 -1.83 7.88 -9.82
C VAL A 165 -1.22 6.77 -9.00
N LYS A 166 -1.30 6.92 -7.69
CA LYS A 166 -1.01 5.86 -6.72
C LYS A 166 -2.31 5.44 -6.04
N ILE A 167 -2.60 4.15 -6.03
CA ILE A 167 -3.79 3.60 -5.36
C ILE A 167 -3.35 2.56 -4.36
N THR A 168 -3.72 2.74 -3.10
CA THR A 168 -3.54 1.74 -2.04
C THR A 168 -4.90 1.17 -1.66
N LEU A 169 -5.06 -0.14 -1.84
CA LEU A 169 -6.19 -0.91 -1.34
C LEU A 169 -5.76 -1.67 -0.09
N VAL A 170 -6.50 -1.52 0.99
CA VAL A 170 -6.36 -2.34 2.20
C VAL A 170 -7.69 -2.99 2.51
N SER A 171 -7.67 -4.28 2.78
CA SER A 171 -8.86 -5.07 3.14
C SER A 171 -8.57 -6.02 4.30
N THR A 172 -9.61 -6.43 4.99
CA THR A 172 -9.55 -7.51 5.99
C THR A 172 -10.38 -8.69 5.48
N PRO A 173 -9.76 -9.57 4.67
CA PRO A 173 -10.45 -10.72 4.09
C PRO A 173 -10.79 -11.76 5.16
N THR A 174 -11.73 -12.64 4.84
CA THR A 174 -12.03 -13.82 5.65
C THR A 174 -10.83 -14.76 5.64
N ILE A 175 -10.45 -15.25 6.81
CA ILE A 175 -9.34 -16.17 7.01
C ILE A 175 -9.88 -17.49 7.56
N ASP A 176 -9.43 -18.61 6.97
CA ASP A 176 -9.66 -19.95 7.49
C ASP A 176 -8.33 -20.70 7.60
N TYR A 177 -7.88 -20.90 8.82
CA TYR A 177 -6.57 -21.51 9.12
C TYR A 177 -6.49 -23.00 8.74
N ASN A 178 -7.60 -23.67 8.48
CA ASN A 178 -7.60 -25.07 8.05
C ASN A 178 -7.00 -25.27 6.66
N TYR A 179 -6.87 -24.18 5.88
CA TYR A 179 -6.34 -24.23 4.52
C TYR A 179 -4.85 -23.87 4.40
N GLY A 180 -4.11 -23.81 5.52
CA GLY A 180 -2.67 -23.54 5.49
C GLY A 180 -2.31 -22.28 4.69
N ASP A 181 -1.50 -22.41 3.64
CA ASP A 181 -1.09 -21.29 2.79
C ASP A 181 -2.25 -20.63 2.02
N GLU A 182 -3.37 -21.34 1.84
CA GLU A 182 -4.59 -20.81 1.23
C GLU A 182 -5.59 -20.24 2.23
N MET A 183 -5.18 -19.94 3.44
CA MET A 183 -6.04 -19.47 4.54
C MET A 183 -6.82 -18.18 4.21
N ILE A 184 -6.32 -17.33 3.32
CA ILE A 184 -7.05 -16.13 2.86
C ILE A 184 -8.08 -16.56 1.83
N ARG A 185 -9.38 -16.44 2.19
CA ARG A 185 -10.49 -16.96 1.38
C ARG A 185 -11.13 -15.93 0.46
N GLY A 186 -10.91 -14.63 0.69
CA GLY A 186 -11.44 -13.54 -0.13
C GLY A 186 -10.35 -12.62 -0.64
N ASN A 187 -10.47 -12.18 -1.88
CA ASN A 187 -9.52 -11.29 -2.55
C ASN A 187 -10.27 -10.09 -3.13
N LEU A 188 -9.71 -8.90 -2.95
CA LEU A 188 -10.23 -7.69 -3.58
C LEU A 188 -9.24 -7.17 -4.64
N ASN A 189 -9.79 -6.71 -5.76
CA ASN A 189 -9.02 -6.10 -6.83
C ASN A 189 -9.59 -4.74 -7.20
N VAL A 190 -8.71 -3.85 -7.69
CA VAL A 190 -9.08 -2.51 -8.15
C VAL A 190 -8.81 -2.38 -9.65
N THR A 191 -9.74 -1.75 -10.35
CA THR A 191 -9.55 -1.31 -11.74
C THR A 191 -9.83 0.18 -11.86
N LEU A 192 -9.07 0.85 -12.72
CA LEU A 192 -9.27 2.24 -13.08
C LEU A 192 -9.60 2.32 -14.57
N SER A 193 -10.71 2.95 -14.92
CA SER A 193 -11.21 2.98 -16.29
C SER A 193 -11.99 4.25 -16.61
N GLN A 194 -12.19 4.50 -17.89
CA GLN A 194 -13.18 5.44 -18.44
C GLN A 194 -14.08 4.72 -19.45
N THR A 195 -15.26 5.27 -19.71
CA THR A 195 -16.12 4.83 -20.80
C THR A 195 -15.83 5.71 -22.02
N LYS A 196 -15.48 5.09 -23.15
CA LYS A 196 -15.27 5.80 -24.42
C LYS A 196 -16.60 6.21 -25.04
N ASP A 197 -16.58 7.11 -26.03
CA ASP A 197 -17.75 7.61 -26.75
C ASP A 197 -18.56 6.49 -27.43
N ASN A 198 -17.90 5.39 -27.80
CA ASN A 198 -18.53 4.19 -28.37
C ASN A 198 -19.12 3.23 -27.32
N GLY A 199 -19.15 3.63 -26.04
CA GLY A 199 -19.68 2.82 -24.93
C GLY A 199 -18.73 1.75 -24.39
N THR A 200 -17.57 1.54 -25.01
CA THR A 200 -16.60 0.55 -24.53
C THR A 200 -15.75 1.09 -23.36
N SER A 201 -15.35 0.21 -22.44
CA SER A 201 -14.49 0.61 -21.33
C SER A 201 -13.01 0.61 -21.74
N GLN A 202 -12.32 1.71 -21.44
CA GLN A 202 -10.86 1.82 -21.53
C GLN A 202 -10.27 1.62 -20.13
N TYR A 203 -9.50 0.56 -19.96
CA TYR A 203 -8.83 0.26 -18.70
C TYR A 203 -7.41 0.82 -18.67
N TYR A 204 -7.05 1.49 -17.59
CA TYR A 204 -5.71 2.04 -17.34
C TYR A 204 -4.95 1.27 -16.26
N LEU A 205 -5.68 0.84 -15.23
CA LEU A 205 -5.24 -0.18 -14.29
C LEU A 205 -6.22 -1.34 -14.39
N LYS A 206 -5.68 -2.53 -14.58
CA LYS A 206 -6.45 -3.78 -14.61
C LYS A 206 -6.22 -4.53 -13.32
N PRO A 207 -7.08 -5.50 -12.98
CA PRO A 207 -6.76 -6.47 -11.94
C PRO A 207 -5.34 -6.98 -12.17
N LEU A 208 -4.60 -7.18 -11.11
CA LEU A 208 -3.23 -7.70 -11.19
C LEU A 208 -3.17 -9.07 -11.86
N TYR A 209 -4.31 -9.65 -12.14
CA TYR A 209 -4.45 -10.96 -12.73
C TYR A 209 -5.73 -11.04 -13.58
N LYS A 210 -5.62 -11.68 -14.74
CA LYS A 210 -6.73 -12.13 -15.56
C LYS A 210 -6.72 -13.66 -15.60
N ASP A 211 -7.88 -14.29 -15.39
CA ASP A 211 -8.04 -15.74 -15.51
C ASP A 211 -7.54 -16.28 -16.86
N GLU A 212 -7.75 -15.50 -17.92
CA GLU A 212 -7.32 -15.85 -19.28
C GLU A 212 -5.78 -15.89 -19.42
N ALA A 213 -5.05 -14.94 -18.82
CA ALA A 213 -3.59 -14.91 -18.87
C ALA A 213 -2.96 -16.12 -18.14
N VAL A 214 -3.60 -16.57 -17.06
CA VAL A 214 -3.17 -17.78 -16.33
C VAL A 214 -3.40 -19.05 -17.16
N ARG A 215 -4.50 -19.12 -17.92
CA ARG A 215 -4.83 -20.26 -18.77
C ARG A 215 -3.93 -20.36 -20.01
N GLU A 216 -3.60 -19.22 -20.62
CA GLU A 216 -2.79 -19.20 -21.85
C GLU A 216 -1.33 -19.60 -21.62
N HIS A 217 -0.77 -19.33 -20.46
CA HIS A 217 0.66 -19.48 -20.23
C HIS A 217 1.04 -20.60 -19.25
N GLY A 218 0.06 -21.30 -18.68
CA GLY A 218 0.29 -22.42 -17.75
C GLY A 218 1.09 -22.06 -16.50
N GLU A 219 1.44 -20.81 -16.34
CA GLU A 219 2.26 -20.30 -15.28
C GLU A 219 1.35 -19.57 -14.31
N TYR A 220 0.78 -20.23 -13.17
CA TYR A 220 1.45 -19.66 -12.11
C TYR A 220 0.68 -18.79 -11.16
N GLU A 221 -0.30 -19.36 -10.58
CA GLU A 221 -0.94 -18.74 -9.43
C GLU A 221 0.12 -18.33 -8.36
N TRP A 222 1.17 -19.13 -8.17
CA TRP A 222 2.24 -18.80 -7.24
C TRP A 222 3.07 -17.57 -7.66
N GLN A 223 3.31 -17.33 -8.97
CA GLN A 223 3.96 -16.10 -9.44
C GLN A 223 3.05 -14.90 -9.29
N LEU A 224 1.78 -15.04 -9.62
CA LEU A 224 0.79 -13.99 -9.41
C LEU A 224 0.60 -13.67 -7.93
N ILE A 225 0.73 -14.66 -7.06
CA ILE A 225 0.74 -14.48 -5.63
C ILE A 225 1.99 -13.70 -5.20
N ASN A 226 3.16 -14.11 -5.65
CA ASN A 226 4.42 -13.52 -5.21
C ASN A 226 4.72 -12.17 -5.87
N GLU A 227 4.49 -12.02 -7.16
CA GLU A 227 4.85 -10.83 -7.94
C GLU A 227 3.71 -9.82 -8.02
N ASN A 228 2.47 -10.28 -8.16
CA ASN A 228 1.31 -9.47 -8.43
C ASN A 228 0.36 -9.29 -7.24
N MET A 229 0.74 -9.77 -6.06
CA MET A 229 -0.01 -9.58 -4.82
C MET A 229 -1.44 -10.16 -4.85
N LYS A 230 -1.71 -11.20 -5.66
CA LYS A 230 -2.97 -11.94 -5.56
C LYS A 230 -3.12 -12.46 -4.11
N TRP A 231 -4.31 -12.38 -3.56
CA TRP A 231 -4.65 -12.73 -2.17
C TRP A 231 -3.99 -11.86 -1.09
N GLN A 232 -3.22 -10.81 -1.45
CA GLN A 232 -2.67 -9.89 -0.47
C GLN A 232 -3.77 -8.97 0.08
N PRO A 233 -3.83 -8.79 1.41
CA PRO A 233 -4.74 -7.84 2.03
C PRO A 233 -4.44 -6.38 1.69
N ILE A 234 -3.19 -6.11 1.34
CA ILE A 234 -2.71 -4.77 1.00
C ILE A 234 -2.14 -4.81 -0.42
N LYS A 235 -2.66 -3.94 -1.28
CA LYS A 235 -2.23 -3.81 -2.67
C LYS A 235 -1.93 -2.37 -3.01
N VAL A 236 -0.84 -2.14 -3.72
CA VAL A 236 -0.45 -0.82 -4.20
C VAL A 236 -0.35 -0.85 -5.71
N TYR A 237 -1.08 0.05 -6.36
CA TYR A 237 -1.10 0.22 -7.80
C TYR A 237 -0.51 1.58 -8.13
N HIS A 238 0.20 1.65 -9.25
CA HIS A 238 0.81 2.87 -9.73
C HIS A 238 0.61 3.03 -11.23
N LYS A 239 0.24 4.23 -11.67
CA LYS A 239 0.07 4.54 -13.08
C LYS A 239 0.41 5.99 -13.35
N GLU A 240 1.37 6.21 -14.21
CA GLU A 240 1.78 7.53 -14.67
C GLU A 240 1.22 7.83 -16.06
N PHE A 241 0.69 9.03 -16.23
CA PHE A 241 0.14 9.55 -17.49
C PHE A 241 1.04 10.66 -18.08
N LYS A 242 2.35 10.37 -18.26
CA LYS A 242 3.35 11.32 -18.78
C LYS A 242 2.96 11.97 -20.11
N ARG A 243 2.35 11.20 -21.02
CA ARG A 243 1.95 11.66 -22.36
C ARG A 243 0.48 12.07 -22.41
N GLY A 244 -0.17 12.08 -21.25
CA GLY A 244 -1.60 12.26 -21.13
C GLY A 244 -2.41 11.12 -21.73
N THR A 245 -3.65 10.99 -21.28
CA THR A 245 -4.65 10.08 -21.83
C THR A 245 -5.90 10.85 -22.15
N THR A 246 -6.62 10.45 -23.21
CA THR A 246 -7.84 11.14 -23.63
C THR A 246 -8.87 11.19 -22.50
N HIS A 247 -9.46 12.34 -22.29
CA HIS A 247 -10.56 12.53 -21.36
C HIS A 247 -11.89 12.24 -22.07
N TYR A 248 -12.43 11.05 -21.83
CA TYR A 248 -13.70 10.61 -22.46
C TYR A 248 -14.92 10.92 -21.58
N SER A 249 -14.81 10.61 -20.28
CA SER A 249 -15.96 10.58 -19.36
C SER A 249 -15.47 10.67 -17.92
N PRO A 250 -16.37 10.72 -16.94
CA PRO A 250 -15.97 10.48 -15.54
C PRO A 250 -15.18 9.19 -15.41
N TRP A 251 -14.18 9.25 -14.54
CA TRP A 251 -13.35 8.10 -14.21
C TRP A 251 -14.10 7.15 -13.29
N LYS A 252 -13.84 5.88 -13.45
CA LYS A 252 -14.45 4.80 -12.66
C LYS A 252 -13.37 4.01 -11.94
N LEU A 253 -13.39 4.09 -10.62
CA LEU A 253 -12.64 3.21 -9.75
C LEU A 253 -13.56 2.07 -9.34
N ARG A 254 -13.27 0.85 -9.79
CA ARG A 254 -14.08 -0.33 -9.52
C ARG A 254 -13.35 -1.24 -8.57
N VAL A 255 -14.06 -1.72 -7.54
CA VAL A 255 -13.61 -2.77 -6.63
C VAL A 255 -14.40 -4.02 -6.94
N SER A 256 -13.71 -5.12 -7.17
CA SER A 256 -14.30 -6.45 -7.36
C SER A 256 -13.83 -7.39 -6.27
N ARG A 257 -14.70 -8.31 -5.86
CA ARG A 257 -14.42 -9.39 -4.92
C ARG A 257 -14.36 -10.72 -5.64
N GLU A 258 -13.33 -11.50 -5.33
CA GLU A 258 -13.11 -12.87 -5.75
C GLU A 258 -13.01 -13.74 -4.49
N ASP A 259 -13.76 -14.82 -4.41
CA ASP A 259 -13.73 -15.76 -3.29
C ASP A 259 -13.18 -17.11 -3.77
N ARG A 260 -12.40 -17.80 -2.93
CA ARG A 260 -11.93 -19.18 -3.23
C ARG A 260 -13.05 -20.18 -3.23
N ASP A 261 -14.09 -19.93 -2.42
CA ASP A 261 -15.25 -20.81 -2.28
C ASP A 261 -16.43 -20.27 -3.08
N PHE A 262 -17.05 -21.12 -3.90
CA PHE A 262 -18.16 -20.71 -4.76
C PHE A 262 -19.44 -20.32 -4.01
N ASN A 263 -19.64 -20.86 -2.82
CA ASN A 263 -20.87 -20.68 -2.01
C ASN A 263 -20.58 -19.94 -0.70
N VAL A 264 -19.79 -18.90 -0.75
CA VAL A 264 -19.53 -18.08 0.45
C VAL A 264 -20.78 -17.37 0.90
N VAL A 265 -21.20 -17.66 2.14
CA VAL A 265 -22.23 -16.92 2.85
C VAL A 265 -21.50 -15.94 3.78
N ASP A 266 -21.44 -14.68 3.38
CA ASP A 266 -20.83 -13.60 4.16
C ASP A 266 -21.80 -12.41 4.15
N ASN A 267 -22.59 -12.30 5.21
CA ASN A 267 -23.62 -11.28 5.34
C ASN A 267 -23.03 -9.89 5.64
N GLU A 268 -21.85 -9.83 6.25
CA GLU A 268 -21.20 -8.58 6.64
C GLU A 268 -20.37 -7.98 5.51
N GLY A 269 -19.80 -8.81 4.66
CA GLY A 269 -18.89 -8.41 3.60
C GLY A 269 -17.47 -8.12 4.10
N ILE A 270 -16.51 -8.11 3.17
CA ILE A 270 -15.11 -7.77 3.43
C ILE A 270 -14.99 -6.27 3.60
N PRO A 271 -14.53 -5.75 4.76
CA PRO A 271 -14.24 -4.34 4.91
C PRO A 271 -12.98 -3.96 4.11
N PHE A 272 -12.99 -2.79 3.51
CA PHE A 272 -11.86 -2.26 2.78
C PHE A 272 -11.78 -0.75 2.80
N THR A 273 -10.57 -0.24 2.57
CA THR A 273 -10.32 1.17 2.28
C THR A 273 -9.43 1.28 1.06
N ILE A 274 -9.76 2.21 0.18
CA ILE A 274 -8.91 2.64 -0.92
C ILE A 274 -8.53 4.09 -0.70
N ILE A 275 -7.24 4.37 -0.84
CA ILE A 275 -6.73 5.73 -0.96
C ILE A 275 -6.15 5.87 -2.35
N MET A 276 -6.62 6.85 -3.10
CA MET A 276 -6.11 7.19 -4.41
C MET A 276 -5.55 8.61 -4.37
N THR A 277 -4.28 8.74 -4.69
CA THR A 277 -3.61 10.03 -4.85
C THR A 277 -3.39 10.30 -6.33
N ILE A 278 -3.77 11.48 -6.78
CA ILE A 278 -3.46 11.99 -8.11
C ILE A 278 -2.52 13.18 -7.93
N SER A 279 -1.31 13.09 -8.45
CA SER A 279 -0.27 14.10 -8.30
C SER A 279 0.10 14.74 -9.64
N ASP A 280 0.45 16.02 -9.62
CA ASP A 280 1.08 16.71 -10.76
C ASP A 280 2.59 16.50 -10.72
N THR A 281 3.11 15.72 -11.65
CA THR A 281 4.56 15.48 -11.80
C THR A 281 5.27 16.54 -12.66
N SER A 282 4.52 17.48 -13.23
CA SER A 282 5.09 18.50 -14.13
C SER A 282 5.72 19.69 -13.40
N LEU A 283 5.53 19.79 -12.09
CA LEU A 283 6.03 20.89 -11.25
C LEU A 283 7.34 20.57 -10.52
N GLU A 284 7.89 19.39 -10.73
CA GLU A 284 9.21 18.99 -10.19
C GLU A 284 10.39 19.32 -11.13
N ALA A 285 10.19 20.19 -12.12
CA ALA A 285 11.24 20.61 -13.05
C ALA A 285 11.64 22.06 -12.83
#